data_2148a5242813d9cf29175075d8793f18
#
_entry.id   2148a5242813d9cf29175075d8793f18
#
_cell.length_a   1.000
_cell.length_b   1.000
_cell.length_c   1.000
_cell.angle_alpha   90.00
_cell.angle_beta   90.00
_cell.angle_gamma   90.00
#
_symmetry.space_group_name_H-M   'P 1'
#
loop_
_entity.id
_entity.type
_entity.pdbx_description
1 polymer ?
#
loop_
_entity_poly.entity_id
_entity_poly.type
_entity_poly.pdbx_seq_one_letter_code
_entity_poly.pdbx_strand_id
1 'polypeptide(L)'
;MDRTDEPTVRPHVGRRKRAVPPVRYRTSLQRGPRVALATSTTPTVRVVVTCSHRKNRPAPQRFQMRSVTGVRMATRLRRWTTHLSTSTAPAIAALDLYAGEHWGIARRLAQTSASHRPRVELWVCSAGYGLIPVTAPIIPYAATFSPGSPDSVTGGASAWWAALADWEGPAGAPRRLTDLVTADPTGRLLVVLSGTYLRACRDDLLRAVEGLSDTEQLSILSAGSDPDPELSAFLLPADARLQAVVGGSLQALNIRIAQRLVAAGIVAHDAMHDELTKLLADQRPLRRYDRRRVTDTEVRHFIREQRAVNADASPTSLLRTFRETGNACEQGRFAAVFRAEVGGGQ
;
A
#
# COMPACT_ATOMS: atom_id res chain seq x y z
N MET A 1 -44.26 59.55 29.06
CA MET A 1 -45.06 58.67 28.17
C MET A 1 -44.17 58.38 27.00
N ASP A 2 -43.40 57.34 27.13
CA ASP A 2 -42.64 56.83 25.96
C ASP A 2 -42.29 55.37 26.22
N ARG A 3 -42.80 54.49 25.38
CA ARG A 3 -42.63 53.05 25.48
C ARG A 3 -41.48 52.65 24.59
N THR A 4 -40.40 52.20 25.20
CA THR A 4 -39.28 51.56 24.51
C THR A 4 -39.65 50.10 24.22
N ASP A 5 -39.77 49.75 22.95
CA ASP A 5 -39.89 48.38 22.45
C ASP A 5 -38.49 47.68 22.44
N GLU A 6 -38.36 46.65 23.25
CA GLU A 6 -37.24 45.73 23.17
C GLU A 6 -37.50 44.63 22.13
N PRO A 7 -36.55 44.31 21.25
CA PRO A 7 -36.71 43.19 20.32
C PRO A 7 -36.33 41.85 21.02
N THR A 8 -37.33 40.99 21.08
CA THR A 8 -37.19 39.60 21.56
C THR A 8 -36.32 38.77 20.61
N VAL A 9 -35.16 38.33 21.09
CA VAL A 9 -34.28 37.39 20.41
C VAL A 9 -34.88 35.97 20.52
N ARG A 10 -35.26 35.35 19.38
CA ARG A 10 -35.65 33.94 19.31
C ARG A 10 -34.42 33.05 19.29
N PRO A 11 -34.39 31.96 20.08
CA PRO A 11 -33.27 31.01 20.04
C PRO A 11 -33.25 30.22 18.75
N HIS A 12 -32.10 30.16 18.12
CA HIS A 12 -31.79 29.29 16.98
C HIS A 12 -31.91 27.81 17.38
N VAL A 13 -32.90 27.13 16.82
CA VAL A 13 -33.03 25.66 16.91
C VAL A 13 -31.90 25.02 16.10
N GLY A 14 -30.95 24.43 16.78
CA GLY A 14 -29.86 23.69 16.17
C GLY A 14 -30.39 22.49 15.37
N ARG A 15 -30.11 22.48 14.08
CA ARG A 15 -30.35 21.34 13.20
C ARG A 15 -29.51 20.14 13.70
N ARG A 16 -30.16 19.19 14.37
CA ARG A 16 -29.58 17.89 14.69
C ARG A 16 -29.20 17.19 13.38
N LYS A 17 -27.90 16.96 13.19
CA LYS A 17 -27.41 16.06 12.12
C LYS A 17 -27.99 14.67 12.41
N ARG A 18 -28.83 14.17 11.51
CA ARG A 18 -29.28 12.77 11.54
C ARG A 18 -28.03 11.89 11.39
N ALA A 19 -27.74 11.12 12.41
CA ALA A 19 -26.76 10.03 12.32
C ALA A 19 -27.29 9.00 11.31
N VAL A 20 -26.49 8.72 10.30
CA VAL A 20 -26.75 7.62 9.37
C VAL A 20 -26.52 6.33 10.16
N PRO A 21 -27.48 5.40 10.23
CA PRO A 21 -27.28 4.15 10.95
C PRO A 21 -26.23 3.30 10.23
N PRO A 22 -25.38 2.55 10.97
CA PRO A 22 -24.40 1.67 10.35
C PRO A 22 -25.13 0.62 9.50
N VAL A 23 -24.70 0.47 8.26
CA VAL A 23 -25.16 -0.59 7.36
C VAL A 23 -24.73 -1.92 7.97
N ARG A 24 -25.68 -2.64 8.57
CA ARG A 24 -25.46 -4.01 9.02
C ARG A 24 -25.51 -4.91 7.78
N TYR A 25 -24.35 -5.33 7.29
CA TYR A 25 -24.28 -6.42 6.33
C TYR A 25 -24.90 -7.68 6.96
N ARG A 26 -26.01 -8.12 6.39
CA ARG A 26 -26.66 -9.37 6.80
C ARG A 26 -25.74 -10.54 6.43
N THR A 27 -25.11 -11.13 7.42
CA THR A 27 -24.37 -12.40 7.36
C THR A 27 -25.32 -13.60 7.29
N SER A 28 -26.24 -13.62 6.33
CA SER A 28 -27.08 -14.80 6.08
C SER A 28 -27.30 -15.02 4.59
N LEU A 29 -26.21 -15.41 3.90
CA LEU A 29 -26.34 -16.15 2.64
C LEU A 29 -26.48 -17.62 3.01
N GLN A 30 -27.71 -18.14 2.98
CA GLN A 30 -27.98 -19.57 3.13
C GLN A 30 -27.24 -20.33 2.02
N ARG A 31 -26.43 -21.31 2.46
CA ARG A 31 -25.75 -22.25 1.56
C ARG A 31 -26.78 -23.14 0.88
N GLY A 32 -27.10 -22.87 -0.39
CA GLY A 32 -27.76 -23.82 -1.28
C GLY A 32 -26.83 -25.00 -1.61
N PRO A 33 -27.37 -26.18 -1.97
CA PRO A 33 -26.54 -27.35 -2.29
C PRO A 33 -25.69 -27.07 -3.51
N ARG A 34 -24.36 -27.14 -3.37
CA ARG A 34 -23.39 -27.05 -4.46
C ARG A 34 -23.50 -28.28 -5.35
N VAL A 35 -24.02 -28.13 -6.56
CA VAL A 35 -23.78 -29.09 -7.64
C VAL A 35 -22.41 -28.76 -8.23
N ALA A 36 -21.42 -29.55 -7.86
CA ALA A 36 -20.07 -29.45 -8.38
C ALA A 36 -20.04 -30.04 -9.80
N LEU A 37 -20.16 -29.21 -10.82
CA LEU A 37 -19.68 -29.53 -12.16
C LEU A 37 -18.16 -29.35 -12.15
N ALA A 38 -17.42 -30.44 -11.94
CA ALA A 38 -15.96 -30.47 -11.99
C ALA A 38 -15.49 -30.36 -13.45
N THR A 39 -15.44 -29.15 -14.00
CA THR A 39 -14.52 -28.85 -15.08
C THR A 39 -13.18 -28.54 -14.43
N SER A 40 -12.18 -29.40 -14.67
CA SER A 40 -10.80 -29.26 -14.17
C SER A 40 -10.09 -28.09 -14.86
N THR A 41 -10.58 -26.87 -14.65
CA THR A 41 -9.84 -25.65 -15.02
C THR A 41 -9.02 -25.22 -13.83
N THR A 42 -7.71 -25.19 -13.99
CA THR A 42 -6.78 -24.65 -12.97
C THR A 42 -7.27 -23.25 -12.55
N PRO A 43 -7.53 -23.00 -11.27
CA PRO A 43 -8.07 -21.73 -10.83
C PRO A 43 -7.11 -20.58 -11.16
N THR A 44 -7.64 -19.52 -11.73
CA THR A 44 -6.87 -18.29 -11.99
C THR A 44 -6.96 -17.37 -10.77
N VAL A 45 -5.82 -16.86 -10.35
CA VAL A 45 -5.70 -15.86 -9.28
C VAL A 45 -5.11 -14.58 -9.84
N ARG A 46 -5.84 -13.49 -9.73
CA ARG A 46 -5.34 -12.14 -10.02
C ARG A 46 -4.63 -11.61 -8.79
N VAL A 47 -3.33 -11.36 -8.92
CA VAL A 47 -2.50 -10.84 -7.83
C VAL A 47 -2.14 -9.39 -8.14
N VAL A 48 -2.56 -8.47 -7.29
CA VAL A 48 -2.24 -7.03 -7.42
C VAL A 48 -1.12 -6.69 -6.45
N VAL A 49 0.01 -6.21 -6.98
CA VAL A 49 1.19 -5.88 -6.16
C VAL A 49 1.54 -4.39 -6.23
N THR A 50 2.24 -3.90 -5.21
CA THR A 50 2.76 -2.53 -5.18
C THR A 50 3.86 -2.34 -6.23
N CYS A 51 3.87 -1.22 -6.94
CA CYS A 51 5.02 -0.82 -7.76
C CYS A 51 6.27 -0.57 -6.90
N SER A 52 7.45 -0.50 -7.53
CA SER A 52 8.72 -0.28 -6.84
C SER A 52 9.31 1.10 -7.15
N HIS A 53 9.92 1.72 -6.12
CA HIS A 53 10.77 2.89 -6.34
C HIS A 53 12.02 2.51 -7.17
N ARG A 54 12.65 1.35 -6.90
CA ARG A 54 13.77 0.84 -7.69
C ARG A 54 13.31 0.39 -9.06
N LYS A 55 14.01 0.87 -10.08
CA LYS A 55 13.77 0.52 -11.47
C LYS A 55 15.09 0.17 -12.16
N ASN A 56 15.05 -0.69 -13.15
CA ASN A 56 16.21 -1.10 -13.94
C ASN A 56 16.74 0.01 -14.85
N ARG A 57 15.94 1.07 -15.07
CA ARG A 57 16.32 2.26 -15.83
C ARG A 57 15.96 3.51 -15.04
N PRO A 58 16.82 4.55 -15.06
CA PRO A 58 16.53 5.81 -14.39
C PRO A 58 15.34 6.51 -15.04
N ALA A 59 14.54 7.20 -14.23
CA ALA A 59 13.46 8.05 -14.72
C ALA A 59 14.04 9.36 -15.28
N PRO A 60 13.81 9.70 -16.56
CA PRO A 60 14.14 11.01 -17.08
C PRO A 60 13.43 12.11 -16.27
N GLN A 61 14.05 13.30 -16.17
CA GLN A 61 13.55 14.39 -15.32
C GLN A 61 12.06 14.71 -15.56
N ARG A 62 11.62 14.77 -16.82
CA ARG A 62 10.22 15.04 -17.18
C ARG A 62 9.22 14.00 -16.70
N PHE A 63 9.68 12.79 -16.32
CA PHE A 63 8.90 11.69 -15.77
C PHE A 63 9.13 11.49 -14.27
N GLN A 64 9.63 12.52 -13.59
CA GLN A 64 9.69 12.57 -12.13
C GLN A 64 8.59 13.48 -11.62
N MET A 65 7.80 13.02 -10.64
CA MET A 65 6.67 13.77 -10.10
C MET A 65 7.07 15.12 -9.53
N ARG A 66 8.28 15.22 -8.98
CA ARG A 66 8.88 16.49 -8.49
C ARG A 66 9.05 17.56 -9.58
N SER A 67 9.16 17.16 -10.83
CA SER A 67 9.32 18.08 -11.97
C SER A 67 7.99 18.52 -12.58
N VAL A 68 6.87 17.90 -12.16
CA VAL A 68 5.56 18.27 -12.67
C VAL A 68 5.04 19.49 -11.92
N THR A 69 4.92 20.62 -12.61
CA THR A 69 4.44 21.88 -12.05
C THR A 69 2.92 21.94 -11.96
N GLY A 70 2.38 22.76 -11.07
CA GLY A 70 0.95 23.01 -10.88
C GLY A 70 0.55 22.95 -9.41
N VAL A 71 -0.33 23.87 -9.01
CA VAL A 71 -0.82 23.96 -7.62
C VAL A 71 -1.92 22.94 -7.38
N ARG A 72 -2.83 22.78 -8.35
CA ARG A 72 -4.00 21.89 -8.21
C ARG A 72 -3.66 20.47 -8.70
N MET A 73 -4.15 19.47 -7.99
CA MET A 73 -3.99 18.05 -8.32
C MET A 73 -4.40 17.74 -9.77
N ALA A 74 -5.57 18.18 -10.21
CA ALA A 74 -6.07 17.96 -11.57
C ALA A 74 -5.14 18.52 -12.66
N THR A 75 -4.50 19.68 -12.42
CA THR A 75 -3.51 20.25 -13.35
C THR A 75 -2.25 19.41 -13.42
N ARG A 76 -1.75 18.95 -12.27
CA ARG A 76 -0.57 18.07 -12.23
C ARG A 76 -0.85 16.73 -12.88
N LEU A 77 -2.01 16.14 -12.60
CA LEU A 77 -2.41 14.86 -13.21
C LEU A 77 -2.49 14.98 -14.73
N ARG A 78 -3.17 15.99 -15.25
CA ARG A 78 -3.27 16.21 -16.70
C ARG A 78 -1.89 16.36 -17.33
N ARG A 79 -0.98 17.15 -16.74
CA ARG A 79 0.39 17.29 -17.23
C ARG A 79 1.14 15.96 -17.18
N TRP A 80 1.01 15.23 -16.09
CA TRP A 80 1.62 13.92 -15.91
C TRP A 80 1.17 12.93 -16.99
N THR A 81 -0.12 12.76 -17.17
CA THR A 81 -0.68 11.84 -18.17
C THR A 81 -0.35 12.29 -19.60
N THR A 82 -0.38 13.60 -19.89
CA THR A 82 0.06 14.14 -21.19
C THR A 82 1.54 13.81 -21.44
N HIS A 83 2.44 14.04 -20.48
CA HIS A 83 3.87 13.69 -20.64
C HIS A 83 4.06 12.21 -20.95
N LEU A 84 3.30 11.33 -20.33
CA LEU A 84 3.38 9.89 -20.56
C LEU A 84 2.79 9.50 -21.92
N SER A 85 1.64 10.05 -22.30
CA SER A 85 0.93 9.69 -23.55
C SER A 85 1.61 10.22 -24.81
N THR A 86 2.23 11.40 -24.74
CA THR A 86 2.89 12.03 -25.90
C THR A 86 4.37 11.67 -26.04
N SER A 87 4.87 10.82 -25.18
CA SER A 87 6.29 10.48 -25.16
C SER A 87 6.65 9.44 -26.21
N THR A 88 7.74 9.70 -26.90
CA THR A 88 8.43 8.76 -27.79
C THR A 88 9.56 7.99 -27.09
N ALA A 89 9.71 8.14 -25.75
CA ALA A 89 10.73 7.43 -25.01
C ALA A 89 10.46 5.91 -25.03
N PRO A 90 11.50 5.08 -25.08
CA PRO A 90 11.34 3.64 -25.10
C PRO A 90 10.58 3.13 -23.87
N ALA A 91 9.44 2.49 -24.10
CA ALA A 91 8.68 1.79 -23.08
C ALA A 91 9.17 0.34 -22.97
N ILE A 92 9.10 -0.21 -21.77
CA ILE A 92 9.39 -1.63 -21.50
C ILE A 92 8.27 -2.21 -20.63
N ALA A 93 8.09 -3.52 -20.64
CA ALA A 93 7.08 -4.16 -19.81
C ALA A 93 7.30 -3.77 -18.33
N ALA A 94 6.21 -3.51 -17.62
CA ALA A 94 6.27 -3.17 -16.18
C ALA A 94 7.04 -4.24 -15.38
N LEU A 95 6.86 -5.52 -15.75
CA LEU A 95 7.57 -6.66 -15.16
C LEU A 95 9.10 -6.49 -15.24
N ASP A 96 9.60 -5.92 -16.31
CA ASP A 96 11.04 -5.77 -16.58
C ASP A 96 11.58 -4.44 -16.07
N LEU A 97 10.72 -3.43 -15.94
CA LEU A 97 11.14 -2.12 -15.44
C LEU A 97 11.39 -2.14 -13.93
N TYR A 98 10.48 -2.70 -13.15
CA TYR A 98 10.61 -2.67 -11.70
C TYR A 98 11.69 -3.62 -11.20
N ALA A 99 12.37 -3.21 -10.13
CA ALA A 99 13.54 -3.91 -9.59
C ALA A 99 13.49 -4.02 -8.05
N GLY A 100 14.45 -4.75 -7.51
CA GLY A 100 14.59 -5.01 -6.07
C GLY A 100 14.01 -6.35 -5.66
N GLU A 101 14.15 -6.70 -4.36
CA GLU A 101 13.78 -8.00 -3.82
C GLU A 101 12.30 -8.33 -4.05
N HIS A 102 11.41 -7.39 -3.73
CA HIS A 102 9.97 -7.53 -3.97
C HIS A 102 9.65 -7.95 -5.42
N TRP A 103 10.26 -7.27 -6.40
CA TRP A 103 10.01 -7.53 -7.81
C TRP A 103 10.70 -8.78 -8.35
N GLY A 104 11.81 -9.19 -7.76
CA GLY A 104 12.40 -10.51 -8.03
C GLY A 104 11.44 -11.65 -7.66
N ILE A 105 10.69 -11.48 -6.56
CA ILE A 105 9.68 -12.45 -6.12
C ILE A 105 8.42 -12.37 -6.98
N ALA A 106 7.94 -11.16 -7.29
CA ALA A 106 6.78 -10.96 -8.16
C ALA A 106 6.97 -11.60 -9.55
N ARG A 107 8.18 -11.51 -10.14
CA ARG A 107 8.51 -12.20 -11.39
C ARG A 107 8.41 -13.71 -11.26
N ARG A 108 8.93 -14.30 -10.19
CA ARG A 108 8.81 -15.75 -9.96
C ARG A 108 7.36 -16.18 -9.77
N LEU A 109 6.56 -15.35 -9.10
CA LEU A 109 5.14 -15.60 -8.92
C LEU A 109 4.39 -15.61 -10.26
N ALA A 110 4.68 -14.64 -11.15
CA ALA A 110 4.09 -14.60 -12.50
C ALA A 110 4.52 -15.78 -13.38
N GLN A 111 5.71 -16.32 -13.16
CA GLN A 111 6.27 -17.46 -13.93
C GLN A 111 5.83 -18.82 -13.38
N THR A 112 5.08 -18.86 -12.27
CA THR A 112 4.62 -20.09 -11.65
C THR A 112 3.53 -20.74 -12.51
N SER A 113 3.94 -21.47 -13.53
CA SER A 113 3.09 -22.17 -14.50
C SER A 113 3.39 -23.67 -14.47
N ALA A 114 3.11 -24.33 -13.33
CA ALA A 114 3.15 -25.78 -13.25
C ALA A 114 1.74 -26.36 -13.38
N SER A 115 1.62 -27.53 -13.97
CA SER A 115 0.37 -28.20 -14.36
C SER A 115 -0.67 -28.41 -13.24
N HIS A 116 -0.32 -28.16 -11.98
CA HIS A 116 -1.16 -28.36 -10.79
C HIS A 116 -1.21 -27.14 -9.83
N ARG A 117 -0.76 -25.96 -10.30
CA ARG A 117 -0.75 -24.74 -9.51
C ARG A 117 -1.74 -23.71 -10.08
N PRO A 118 -2.31 -22.79 -9.28
CA PRO A 118 -3.18 -21.75 -9.81
C PRO A 118 -2.42 -20.90 -10.83
N ARG A 119 -3.07 -20.59 -11.94
CA ARG A 119 -2.56 -19.61 -12.91
C ARG A 119 -2.55 -18.24 -12.27
N VAL A 120 -1.43 -17.53 -12.31
CA VAL A 120 -1.29 -16.18 -11.77
C VAL A 120 -1.37 -15.15 -12.89
N GLU A 121 -2.32 -14.23 -12.75
CA GLU A 121 -2.38 -12.98 -13.53
C GLU A 121 -1.89 -11.84 -12.65
N LEU A 122 -0.71 -11.31 -12.93
CA LEU A 122 -0.08 -10.31 -12.10
C LEU A 122 -0.40 -8.89 -12.58
N TRP A 123 -0.86 -8.06 -11.64
CA TRP A 123 -1.22 -6.66 -11.82
C TRP A 123 -0.43 -5.75 -10.90
N VAL A 124 -0.30 -4.50 -11.28
CA VAL A 124 0.49 -3.50 -10.53
C VAL A 124 -0.40 -2.34 -10.11
N CYS A 125 -0.42 -2.06 -8.82
CA CYS A 125 -0.88 -0.79 -8.28
C CYS A 125 0.28 0.23 -8.39
N SER A 126 0.18 1.15 -9.34
CA SER A 126 1.22 2.12 -9.67
C SER A 126 0.78 3.55 -9.36
N ALA A 127 1.59 4.30 -8.59
CA ALA A 127 1.33 5.72 -8.32
C ALA A 127 1.47 6.60 -9.58
N GLY A 128 2.16 6.12 -10.61
CA GLY A 128 2.35 6.86 -11.87
C GLY A 128 1.40 6.45 -12.99
N TYR A 129 0.95 5.19 -12.99
CA TYR A 129 0.16 4.62 -14.07
C TYR A 129 -1.21 4.08 -13.66
N GLY A 130 -1.57 4.09 -12.36
CA GLY A 130 -2.80 3.45 -11.86
C GLY A 130 -2.69 1.92 -11.87
N LEU A 131 -3.80 1.24 -12.07
CA LEU A 131 -3.83 -0.22 -12.24
C LEU A 131 -3.37 -0.59 -13.65
N ILE A 132 -2.35 -1.44 -13.75
CA ILE A 132 -1.82 -1.93 -15.03
C ILE A 132 -1.46 -3.42 -14.94
N PRO A 133 -1.60 -4.21 -16.01
CA PRO A 133 -1.02 -5.55 -16.06
C PRO A 133 0.53 -5.45 -16.10
N VAL A 134 1.22 -6.47 -15.63
CA VAL A 134 2.70 -6.47 -15.66
C VAL A 134 3.30 -6.46 -17.07
N THR A 135 2.53 -6.79 -18.08
CA THR A 135 2.91 -6.74 -19.50
C THR A 135 2.78 -5.34 -20.10
N ALA A 136 2.13 -4.39 -19.39
CA ALA A 136 1.93 -3.03 -19.89
C ALA A 136 3.27 -2.37 -20.24
N PRO A 137 3.40 -1.77 -21.45
CA PRO A 137 4.59 -1.03 -21.84
C PRO A 137 4.61 0.33 -21.12
N ILE A 138 5.54 0.52 -20.19
CA ILE A 138 5.67 1.75 -19.41
C ILE A 138 7.03 2.39 -19.57
N ILE A 139 7.05 3.72 -19.54
CA ILE A 139 8.27 4.53 -19.55
C ILE A 139 8.81 4.57 -18.11
N PRO A 140 10.14 4.57 -17.91
CA PRO A 140 10.73 4.79 -16.59
C PRO A 140 10.29 6.12 -15.97
N TYR A 141 9.76 6.06 -14.76
CA TYR A 141 9.16 7.20 -14.05
C TYR A 141 9.51 7.19 -12.56
N ALA A 142 9.29 8.32 -11.88
CA ALA A 142 9.35 8.43 -10.43
C ALA A 142 8.08 9.10 -9.91
N ALA A 143 7.23 8.31 -9.28
CA ALA A 143 6.03 8.73 -8.54
C ALA A 143 5.73 7.74 -7.43
N THR A 144 5.22 8.22 -6.30
CA THR A 144 4.90 7.38 -5.14
C THR A 144 3.71 7.94 -4.34
N PHE A 145 2.98 7.05 -3.66
CA PHE A 145 2.00 7.44 -2.64
C PHE A 145 2.64 7.69 -1.27
N SER A 146 3.90 7.28 -1.07
CA SER A 146 4.59 7.47 0.21
C SER A 146 4.79 8.95 0.50
N PRO A 147 4.35 9.46 1.67
CA PRO A 147 4.54 10.85 2.05
C PRO A 147 6.04 11.15 2.28
N GLY A 148 6.42 12.42 2.15
CA GLY A 148 7.80 12.88 2.41
C GLY A 148 8.81 12.57 1.29
N SER A 149 8.43 11.89 0.23
CA SER A 149 9.26 11.73 -0.96
C SER A 149 9.14 12.97 -1.87
N PRO A 150 10.23 13.42 -2.51
CA PRO A 150 10.14 14.46 -3.54
C PRO A 150 9.19 14.11 -4.69
N ASP A 151 9.02 12.82 -4.96
CA ASP A 151 8.15 12.29 -6.01
C ASP A 151 6.79 11.82 -5.48
N SER A 152 6.37 12.31 -4.30
CA SER A 152 5.02 12.08 -3.79
C SER A 152 3.97 12.74 -4.68
N VAL A 153 2.87 12.03 -4.94
CA VAL A 153 1.72 12.60 -5.63
C VAL A 153 1.06 13.70 -4.76
N THR A 154 0.35 14.62 -5.40
CA THR A 154 -0.31 15.74 -4.71
C THR A 154 -1.82 15.56 -4.64
N GLY A 155 -2.47 16.22 -3.69
CA GLY A 155 -3.93 16.21 -3.55
C GLY A 155 -4.51 14.99 -2.87
N GLY A 156 -3.66 14.16 -2.26
CA GLY A 156 -4.06 12.92 -1.59
C GLY A 156 -3.97 11.69 -2.50
N ALA A 157 -3.51 10.58 -1.91
CA ALA A 157 -3.26 9.35 -2.66
C ALA A 157 -4.54 8.72 -3.24
N SER A 158 -5.65 8.74 -2.49
CA SER A 158 -6.96 8.22 -2.93
C SER A 158 -7.53 9.00 -4.11
N ALA A 159 -7.54 10.35 -4.02
CA ALA A 159 -8.02 11.19 -5.11
C ALA A 159 -7.15 11.05 -6.37
N TRP A 160 -5.83 10.93 -6.19
CA TRP A 160 -4.91 10.67 -7.29
C TRP A 160 -5.15 9.31 -7.96
N TRP A 161 -5.32 8.25 -7.15
CA TRP A 161 -5.64 6.91 -7.66
C TRP A 161 -6.93 6.91 -8.48
N ALA A 162 -8.01 7.48 -7.92
CA ALA A 162 -9.29 7.56 -8.60
C ALA A 162 -9.18 8.31 -9.95
N ALA A 163 -8.49 9.45 -9.97
CA ALA A 163 -8.34 10.26 -11.16
C ALA A 163 -7.39 9.64 -12.22
N LEU A 164 -6.39 8.83 -11.81
CA LEU A 164 -5.58 8.06 -12.76
C LEU A 164 -6.40 7.01 -13.50
N ALA A 165 -7.43 6.47 -12.89
CA ALA A 165 -8.29 5.47 -13.52
C ALA A 165 -9.13 6.03 -14.70
N ASP A 166 -9.32 7.35 -14.76
CA ASP A 166 -10.01 8.02 -15.87
C ASP A 166 -9.10 8.25 -17.08
N TRP A 167 -7.81 8.03 -16.93
CA TRP A 167 -6.86 8.04 -18.04
C TRP A 167 -6.74 6.63 -18.64
N GLU A 168 -6.84 6.51 -19.96
CA GLU A 168 -6.77 5.23 -20.69
C GLU A 168 -5.48 4.45 -20.39
N GLY A 169 -4.36 5.17 -20.15
CA GLY A 169 -3.07 4.56 -19.83
C GLY A 169 -2.45 3.78 -20.98
N PRO A 170 -1.37 3.03 -20.71
CA PRO A 170 -0.59 2.33 -21.76
C PRO A 170 -1.19 0.99 -22.19
N ALA A 171 -2.20 0.48 -21.52
CA ALA A 171 -2.74 -0.87 -21.76
C ALA A 171 -4.28 -0.91 -21.81
N GLY A 172 -4.94 0.26 -21.80
CA GLY A 172 -6.41 0.31 -21.76
C GLY A 172 -6.99 -0.22 -20.44
N ALA A 173 -8.25 -0.65 -20.47
CA ALA A 173 -8.95 -1.27 -19.35
C ALA A 173 -8.47 -2.74 -19.12
N PRO A 174 -8.57 -3.27 -17.88
CA PRO A 174 -9.07 -2.64 -16.65
C PRO A 174 -8.15 -1.56 -16.06
N ARG A 175 -8.77 -0.54 -15.44
CA ARG A 175 -8.06 0.58 -14.81
C ARG A 175 -8.28 0.68 -13.30
N ARG A 176 -9.30 -0.03 -12.79
CA ARG A 176 -9.72 -0.08 -11.40
C ARG A 176 -9.74 -1.53 -10.91
N LEU A 177 -9.62 -1.71 -9.61
CA LEU A 177 -9.82 -3.01 -8.97
C LEU A 177 -11.27 -3.50 -9.17
N THR A 178 -12.21 -2.56 -9.14
CA THR A 178 -13.61 -2.81 -9.50
C THR A 178 -13.76 -3.41 -10.90
N ASP A 179 -13.00 -2.91 -11.88
CA ASP A 179 -13.04 -3.41 -13.26
C ASP A 179 -12.55 -4.87 -13.34
N LEU A 180 -11.54 -5.26 -12.51
CA LEU A 180 -11.07 -6.64 -12.44
C LEU A 180 -12.15 -7.59 -11.94
N VAL A 181 -12.89 -7.17 -10.90
CA VAL A 181 -13.99 -7.96 -10.34
C VAL A 181 -15.14 -8.05 -11.32
N THR A 182 -15.52 -6.93 -11.95
CA THR A 182 -16.61 -6.90 -12.94
C THR A 182 -16.33 -7.80 -14.14
N ALA A 183 -15.06 -7.84 -14.61
CA ALA A 183 -14.66 -8.67 -15.73
C ALA A 183 -14.74 -10.19 -15.43
N ASP A 184 -14.60 -10.57 -14.17
CA ASP A 184 -14.72 -11.96 -13.72
C ASP A 184 -15.16 -11.98 -12.25
N PRO A 185 -16.48 -11.90 -11.99
CA PRO A 185 -17.01 -11.87 -10.64
C PRO A 185 -16.78 -13.15 -9.83
N THR A 186 -16.38 -14.25 -10.49
CA THR A 186 -16.07 -15.53 -9.86
C THR A 186 -14.57 -15.77 -9.67
N GLY A 187 -13.74 -14.91 -10.25
CA GLY A 187 -12.28 -14.95 -10.14
C GLY A 187 -11.79 -14.65 -8.73
N ARG A 188 -10.59 -15.09 -8.41
CA ARG A 188 -9.94 -14.81 -7.12
C ARG A 188 -9.02 -13.59 -7.25
N LEU A 189 -9.12 -12.66 -6.29
CA LEU A 189 -8.32 -11.45 -6.23
C LEU A 189 -7.49 -11.45 -4.94
N LEU A 190 -6.17 -11.49 -5.08
CA LEU A 190 -5.22 -11.36 -3.98
C LEU A 190 -4.52 -9.99 -4.07
N VAL A 191 -4.84 -9.09 -3.16
CA VAL A 191 -4.30 -7.73 -3.09
C VAL A 191 -3.12 -7.68 -2.13
N VAL A 192 -1.91 -7.50 -2.65
CA VAL A 192 -0.63 -7.57 -1.92
C VAL A 192 -0.01 -6.17 -1.90
N LEU A 193 -0.46 -5.31 -1.01
CA LEU A 193 -0.08 -3.91 -0.97
C LEU A 193 0.55 -3.53 0.37
N SER A 194 1.39 -2.49 0.37
CA SER A 194 1.75 -1.80 1.60
C SER A 194 0.58 -0.96 2.11
N GLY A 195 0.53 -0.67 3.42
CA GLY A 195 -0.57 0.11 4.01
C GLY A 195 -0.80 1.47 3.34
N THR A 196 0.25 2.13 2.85
CA THR A 196 0.13 3.39 2.11
C THR A 196 -0.59 3.20 0.77
N TYR A 197 -0.28 2.13 0.05
CA TYR A 197 -0.92 1.81 -1.23
C TYR A 197 -2.33 1.26 -1.02
N LEU A 198 -2.55 0.47 0.02
CA LEU A 198 -3.88 0.00 0.41
C LEU A 198 -4.83 1.19 0.69
N ARG A 199 -4.37 2.18 1.47
CA ARG A 199 -5.14 3.41 1.70
C ARG A 199 -5.44 4.20 0.42
N ALA A 200 -4.51 4.23 -0.54
CA ALA A 200 -4.74 4.89 -1.83
C ALA A 200 -5.85 4.22 -2.64
N CYS A 201 -5.94 2.88 -2.60
CA CYS A 201 -6.91 2.08 -3.34
C CYS A 201 -8.20 1.79 -2.56
N ARG A 202 -8.36 2.29 -1.33
CA ARG A 202 -9.42 1.92 -0.40
C ARG A 202 -10.82 2.00 -1.01
N ASP A 203 -11.18 3.16 -1.55
CA ASP A 203 -12.53 3.39 -2.09
C ASP A 203 -12.82 2.54 -3.33
N ASP A 204 -11.79 2.21 -4.10
CA ASP A 204 -11.88 1.31 -5.24
C ASP A 204 -12.05 -0.14 -4.77
N LEU A 205 -11.36 -0.55 -3.71
CA LEU A 205 -11.54 -1.87 -3.09
C LEU A 205 -12.95 -2.05 -2.51
N LEU A 206 -13.49 -1.03 -1.83
CA LEU A 206 -14.85 -1.09 -1.30
C LEU A 206 -15.88 -1.30 -2.42
N ARG A 207 -15.74 -0.57 -3.53
CA ARG A 207 -16.59 -0.79 -4.71
C ARG A 207 -16.37 -2.16 -5.35
N ALA A 208 -15.14 -2.67 -5.34
CA ALA A 208 -14.84 -4.00 -5.84
C ALA A 208 -15.52 -5.09 -5.00
N VAL A 209 -15.59 -4.92 -3.68
CA VAL A 209 -16.30 -5.82 -2.75
C VAL A 209 -17.78 -5.95 -3.09
N GLU A 210 -18.44 -4.85 -3.49
CA GLU A 210 -19.86 -4.85 -3.89
C GLU A 210 -20.12 -5.73 -5.14
N GLY A 211 -19.12 -5.94 -5.98
CA GLY A 211 -19.21 -6.73 -7.22
C GLY A 211 -18.83 -8.21 -7.06
N LEU A 212 -18.36 -8.64 -5.89
CA LEU A 212 -17.98 -10.04 -5.63
C LEU A 212 -19.21 -10.94 -5.52
N SER A 213 -19.12 -12.14 -6.08
CA SER A 213 -20.15 -13.18 -5.91
C SER A 213 -20.03 -13.92 -4.59
N ASP A 214 -18.83 -13.94 -4.00
CA ASP A 214 -18.51 -14.61 -2.74
C ASP A 214 -17.35 -13.86 -2.05
N THR A 215 -17.44 -13.67 -0.74
CA THR A 215 -16.39 -13.04 0.08
C THR A 215 -15.06 -13.81 0.04
N GLU A 216 -15.10 -15.12 -0.20
CA GLU A 216 -13.92 -15.96 -0.41
C GLU A 216 -13.03 -15.57 -1.62
N GLN A 217 -13.53 -14.71 -2.48
CA GLN A 217 -12.86 -14.32 -3.72
C GLN A 217 -11.85 -13.20 -3.53
N LEU A 218 -11.93 -12.44 -2.43
CA LEU A 218 -11.00 -11.36 -2.12
C LEU A 218 -10.15 -11.70 -0.89
N SER A 219 -8.84 -11.53 -1.04
CA SER A 219 -7.90 -11.55 0.09
C SER A 219 -6.98 -10.33 0.03
N ILE A 220 -6.79 -9.67 1.16
CA ILE A 220 -5.91 -8.50 1.28
C ILE A 220 -4.75 -8.85 2.21
N LEU A 221 -3.53 -8.78 1.67
CA LEU A 221 -2.29 -9.01 2.41
C LEU A 221 -1.52 -7.71 2.54
N SER A 222 -1.53 -7.15 3.75
CA SER A 222 -0.88 -5.87 4.07
C SER A 222 -0.35 -5.90 5.51
N ALA A 223 0.73 -6.65 5.74
CA ALA A 223 1.30 -6.86 7.05
C ALA A 223 1.67 -5.54 7.75
N GLY A 224 1.24 -5.40 9.01
CA GLY A 224 1.52 -4.22 9.84
C GLY A 224 0.74 -2.97 9.46
N SER A 225 -0.28 -3.06 8.61
CA SER A 225 -1.22 -1.96 8.36
C SER A 225 -2.24 -1.87 9.48
N ASP A 226 -2.69 -0.65 9.78
CA ASP A 226 -3.84 -0.46 10.65
C ASP A 226 -5.08 -1.08 9.97
N PRO A 227 -5.88 -1.88 10.69
CA PRO A 227 -7.05 -2.51 10.13
C PRO A 227 -8.09 -1.46 9.75
N ASP A 228 -8.54 -1.50 8.49
CA ASP A 228 -9.70 -0.75 8.05
C ASP A 228 -10.95 -1.54 8.43
N PRO A 229 -11.90 -0.97 9.22
CA PRO A 229 -13.07 -1.72 9.68
C PRO A 229 -13.93 -2.30 8.55
N GLU A 230 -14.04 -1.58 7.42
CA GLU A 230 -14.87 -2.01 6.29
C GLU A 230 -14.19 -3.07 5.42
N LEU A 231 -12.86 -3.16 5.45
CA LEU A 231 -12.07 -4.16 4.74
C LEU A 231 -11.57 -5.29 5.65
N SER A 232 -11.86 -5.22 6.95
CA SER A 232 -11.32 -6.15 7.96
C SER A 232 -11.66 -7.62 7.68
N ALA A 233 -12.84 -7.89 7.11
CA ALA A 233 -13.27 -9.25 6.75
C ALA A 233 -12.43 -9.89 5.63
N PHE A 234 -11.68 -9.10 4.87
CA PHE A 234 -10.85 -9.56 3.77
C PHE A 234 -9.36 -9.52 4.10
N LEU A 235 -8.99 -8.95 5.26
CA LEU A 235 -7.60 -8.84 5.68
C LEU A 235 -7.07 -10.19 6.18
N LEU A 236 -5.96 -10.62 5.61
CA LEU A 236 -5.25 -11.80 6.08
C LEU A 236 -4.42 -11.47 7.34
N PRO A 237 -4.38 -12.36 8.34
CA PRO A 237 -3.57 -12.16 9.53
C PRO A 237 -2.09 -12.26 9.16
N ALA A 238 -1.40 -11.11 9.09
CA ALA A 238 0.01 -11.06 8.73
C ALA A 238 0.72 -9.92 9.49
N ASP A 239 1.85 -10.24 10.09
CA ASP A 239 2.73 -9.27 10.72
C ASP A 239 4.21 -9.67 10.59
N ALA A 240 5.11 -8.88 11.18
CA ALA A 240 6.55 -9.07 11.08
C ALA A 240 7.05 -10.42 11.61
N ARG A 241 6.28 -11.16 12.42
CA ARG A 241 6.64 -12.50 12.92
C ARG A 241 6.81 -13.49 11.77
N LEU A 242 6.03 -13.34 10.71
CA LEU A 242 6.13 -14.21 9.54
C LEU A 242 7.44 -14.06 8.78
N GLN A 243 8.25 -13.02 9.05
CA GLN A 243 9.59 -12.92 8.48
C GLN A 243 10.48 -14.11 8.84
N ALA A 244 10.33 -14.66 10.05
CA ALA A 244 11.05 -15.88 10.47
C ALA A 244 10.69 -17.10 9.61
N VAL A 245 9.46 -17.13 9.07
CA VAL A 245 8.95 -18.25 8.24
C VAL A 245 9.34 -18.08 6.77
N VAL A 246 9.15 -16.86 6.21
CA VAL A 246 9.34 -16.64 4.76
C VAL A 246 10.70 -16.05 4.41
N GLY A 247 11.48 -15.62 5.40
CA GLY A 247 12.80 -15.01 5.23
C GLY A 247 12.79 -13.64 4.59
N GLY A 248 13.97 -13.12 4.26
CA GLY A 248 14.17 -11.88 3.51
C GLY A 248 13.90 -10.60 4.28
N SER A 249 13.73 -9.48 3.56
CA SER A 249 13.48 -8.19 4.18
C SER A 249 12.01 -7.99 4.55
N LEU A 250 11.75 -7.18 5.58
CA LEU A 250 10.38 -6.76 5.94
C LEU A 250 9.67 -6.02 4.80
N GLN A 251 10.42 -5.33 3.94
CA GLN A 251 9.86 -4.63 2.78
C GLN A 251 9.31 -5.59 1.72
N ALA A 252 9.83 -6.83 1.66
CA ALA A 252 9.35 -7.87 0.76
C ALA A 252 8.42 -8.89 1.46
N LEU A 253 8.06 -8.66 2.73
CA LEU A 253 7.30 -9.62 3.53
C LEU A 253 5.99 -10.02 2.87
N ASN A 254 5.16 -9.06 2.46
CA ASN A 254 3.86 -9.32 1.85
C ASN A 254 3.97 -10.21 0.61
N ILE A 255 4.87 -9.88 -0.31
CA ILE A 255 5.00 -10.68 -1.55
C ILE A 255 5.61 -12.07 -1.29
N ARG A 256 6.45 -12.24 -0.26
CA ARG A 256 6.97 -13.54 0.15
C ARG A 256 5.89 -14.43 0.73
N ILE A 257 5.00 -13.87 1.56
CA ILE A 257 3.83 -14.58 2.09
C ILE A 257 2.92 -14.99 0.93
N ALA A 258 2.59 -14.05 0.03
CA ALA A 258 1.77 -14.35 -1.15
C ALA A 258 2.38 -15.47 -2.01
N GLN A 259 3.69 -15.42 -2.28
CA GLN A 259 4.39 -16.45 -3.02
C GLN A 259 4.27 -17.82 -2.34
N ARG A 260 4.45 -17.90 -1.02
CA ARG A 260 4.32 -19.14 -0.27
C ARG A 260 2.93 -19.73 -0.39
N LEU A 261 1.88 -18.92 -0.16
CA LEU A 261 0.49 -19.38 -0.24
C LEU A 261 0.11 -19.86 -1.64
N VAL A 262 0.41 -19.08 -2.67
CA VAL A 262 0.12 -19.42 -4.06
C VAL A 262 0.93 -20.64 -4.51
N ALA A 263 2.19 -20.75 -4.11
CA ALA A 263 3.03 -21.91 -4.42
C ALA A 263 2.51 -23.20 -3.76
N ALA A 264 1.83 -23.10 -2.63
CA ALA A 264 1.16 -24.21 -1.96
C ALA A 264 -0.25 -24.50 -2.52
N GLY A 265 -0.73 -23.73 -3.52
CA GLY A 265 -2.09 -23.87 -4.07
C GLY A 265 -3.17 -23.30 -3.15
N ILE A 266 -2.80 -22.58 -2.10
CA ILE A 266 -3.73 -21.98 -1.12
C ILE A 266 -4.20 -20.63 -1.67
N VAL A 267 -5.43 -20.56 -2.18
CA VAL A 267 -5.94 -19.37 -2.91
C VAL A 267 -7.33 -18.91 -2.45
N ALA A 268 -8.05 -19.68 -1.64
CA ALA A 268 -9.29 -19.26 -1.00
C ALA A 268 -8.98 -18.43 0.25
N HIS A 269 -9.81 -17.44 0.53
CA HIS A 269 -9.59 -16.52 1.67
C HIS A 269 -9.47 -17.26 3.00
N ASP A 270 -10.45 -18.10 3.34
CA ASP A 270 -10.48 -18.86 4.61
C ASP A 270 -9.25 -19.77 4.73
N ALA A 271 -8.87 -20.46 3.64
CA ALA A 271 -7.69 -21.31 3.63
C ALA A 271 -6.38 -20.54 3.83
N MET A 272 -6.27 -19.35 3.23
CA MET A 272 -5.13 -18.44 3.45
C MET A 272 -5.09 -17.93 4.90
N HIS A 273 -6.24 -17.53 5.42
CA HIS A 273 -6.40 -17.05 6.78
C HIS A 273 -6.00 -18.12 7.81
N ASP A 274 -6.50 -19.33 7.65
CA ASP A 274 -6.20 -20.48 8.53
C ASP A 274 -4.71 -20.84 8.50
N GLU A 275 -4.11 -20.90 7.31
CA GLU A 275 -2.68 -21.20 7.18
C GLU A 275 -1.82 -20.13 7.87
N LEU A 276 -2.13 -18.84 7.66
CA LEU A 276 -1.36 -17.76 8.30
C LEU A 276 -1.59 -17.71 9.81
N THR A 277 -2.79 -18.02 10.28
CA THR A 277 -3.09 -18.10 11.71
C THR A 277 -2.28 -19.21 12.37
N LYS A 278 -2.17 -20.39 11.75
CA LYS A 278 -1.31 -21.50 12.21
C LYS A 278 0.15 -21.07 12.25
N LEU A 279 0.65 -20.50 11.17
CA LEU A 279 2.04 -20.04 11.10
C LEU A 279 2.36 -18.99 12.16
N LEU A 280 1.44 -18.07 12.47
CA LEU A 280 1.61 -17.06 13.50
C LEU A 280 1.55 -17.63 14.92
N ALA A 281 0.74 -18.65 15.16
CA ALA A 281 0.63 -19.32 16.48
C ALA A 281 1.97 -19.92 16.91
N ASP A 282 2.77 -20.42 15.97
CA ASP A 282 4.09 -20.99 16.20
C ASP A 282 5.19 -19.93 16.40
N GLN A 283 4.89 -18.64 16.17
CA GLN A 283 5.89 -17.58 16.28
C GLN A 283 5.88 -16.92 17.66
N ARG A 284 7.06 -16.56 18.15
CA ARG A 284 7.20 -15.77 19.36
C ARG A 284 6.51 -14.40 19.19
N PRO A 285 5.81 -13.90 20.22
CA PRO A 285 5.20 -12.57 20.17
C PRO A 285 6.23 -11.48 19.79
N LEU A 286 5.79 -10.50 18.99
CA LEU A 286 6.64 -9.35 18.68
C LEU A 286 7.02 -8.63 19.96
N ARG A 287 8.33 -8.41 20.15
CA ARG A 287 8.81 -7.58 21.25
C ARG A 287 8.33 -6.15 21.04
N ARG A 288 7.35 -5.72 21.80
CA ARG A 288 6.94 -4.32 21.86
C ARG A 288 7.94 -3.58 22.73
N TYR A 289 8.58 -2.56 22.17
CA TYR A 289 9.41 -1.65 22.92
C TYR A 289 8.54 -0.47 23.31
N ASP A 290 8.30 -0.32 24.60
CA ASP A 290 7.71 0.90 25.14
C ASP A 290 8.80 1.97 25.16
N ARG A 291 8.94 2.68 24.03
CA ARG A 291 9.93 3.72 23.84
C ARG A 291 9.27 5.09 23.93
N ARG A 292 9.84 5.94 24.76
CA ARG A 292 9.42 7.34 24.90
C ARG A 292 9.71 8.13 23.61
N ARG A 293 8.74 8.88 23.14
CA ARG A 293 8.96 9.86 22.06
C ARG A 293 9.81 11.00 22.60
N VAL A 294 10.75 11.46 21.80
CA VAL A 294 11.73 12.49 22.17
C VAL A 294 11.71 13.65 21.20
N THR A 295 12.13 14.82 21.68
CA THR A 295 12.33 16.03 20.91
C THR A 295 13.67 16.02 20.18
N ASP A 296 13.86 16.89 19.17
CA ASP A 296 15.16 17.05 18.49
C ASP A 296 16.24 17.61 19.44
N THR A 297 15.85 18.38 20.45
CA THR A 297 16.74 18.90 21.48
C THR A 297 17.34 17.77 22.33
N GLU A 298 16.52 16.81 22.75
CA GLU A 298 16.98 15.62 23.48
C GLU A 298 17.90 14.74 22.62
N VAL A 299 17.58 14.60 21.35
CA VAL A 299 18.44 13.86 20.40
C VAL A 299 19.78 14.55 20.22
N ARG A 300 19.81 15.90 20.08
CA ARG A 300 21.07 16.66 19.99
C ARG A 300 21.90 16.52 21.24
N HIS A 301 21.28 16.65 22.41
CA HIS A 301 21.96 16.51 23.69
C HIS A 301 22.67 15.15 23.79
N PHE A 302 21.93 14.08 23.52
CA PHE A 302 22.50 12.73 23.49
C PHE A 302 23.66 12.59 22.50
N ILE A 303 23.53 13.14 21.29
CA ILE A 303 24.60 13.08 20.27
C ILE A 303 25.85 13.78 20.76
N ARG A 304 25.74 14.96 21.39
CA ARG A 304 26.87 15.71 21.98
C ARG A 304 27.58 14.93 23.07
N GLU A 305 26.81 14.39 24.03
CA GLU A 305 27.36 13.58 25.12
C GLU A 305 28.14 12.36 24.61
N GLN A 306 27.52 11.61 23.69
CA GLN A 306 28.17 10.41 23.17
C GLN A 306 29.40 10.72 22.30
N ARG A 307 29.39 11.83 21.57
CA ARG A 307 30.54 12.24 20.79
C ARG A 307 31.67 12.85 21.63
N ALA A 308 31.36 13.41 22.77
CA ALA A 308 32.39 13.82 23.73
C ALA A 308 33.19 12.62 24.26
N VAL A 309 32.58 11.43 24.32
CA VAL A 309 33.22 10.18 24.73
C VAL A 309 33.89 9.48 23.52
N ASN A 310 33.25 9.50 22.37
CA ASN A 310 33.74 8.88 21.14
C ASN A 310 33.40 9.76 19.92
N ALA A 311 34.34 10.58 19.49
CA ALA A 311 34.18 11.54 18.37
C ALA A 311 33.84 10.86 17.02
N ASP A 312 34.27 9.59 16.83
CA ASP A 312 34.13 8.83 15.60
C ASP A 312 32.85 7.97 15.57
N ALA A 313 31.99 8.08 16.59
CA ALA A 313 30.76 7.29 16.66
C ALA A 313 29.83 7.57 15.48
N SER A 314 29.43 6.50 14.75
CA SER A 314 28.57 6.63 13.59
C SER A 314 27.10 6.92 14.01
N PRO A 315 26.32 7.62 13.16
CA PRO A 315 24.90 7.88 13.46
C PRO A 315 24.09 6.60 13.66
N THR A 316 24.43 5.51 12.99
CA THR A 316 23.76 4.21 13.13
C THR A 316 24.06 3.57 14.49
N SER A 317 25.30 3.62 14.93
CA SER A 317 25.71 3.13 16.25
C SER A 317 25.03 3.91 17.36
N LEU A 318 25.09 5.24 17.28
CA LEU A 318 24.46 6.15 18.27
C LEU A 318 22.95 5.97 18.32
N LEU A 319 22.27 5.81 17.19
CA LEU A 319 20.84 5.55 17.16
C LEU A 319 20.48 4.22 17.85
N ARG A 320 21.31 3.18 17.67
CA ARG A 320 21.10 1.92 18.37
C ARG A 320 21.17 2.12 19.88
N THR A 321 22.25 2.72 20.38
CA THR A 321 22.42 3.02 21.80
C THR A 321 21.27 3.90 22.33
N PHE A 322 20.87 4.93 21.59
CA PHE A 322 19.74 5.79 21.94
C PHE A 322 18.42 5.03 22.09
N ARG A 323 18.21 4.03 21.24
CA ARG A 323 17.02 3.17 21.34
C ARG A 323 17.11 2.15 22.46
N GLU A 324 18.29 1.72 22.82
CA GLU A 324 18.54 0.83 23.96
C GLU A 324 18.26 1.52 25.31
N THR A 325 18.41 2.84 25.38
CA THR A 325 18.00 3.64 26.56
C THR A 325 16.49 3.92 26.63
N GLY A 326 15.67 3.24 25.82
CA GLY A 326 14.20 3.37 25.88
C GLY A 326 13.63 4.56 25.11
N ASN A 327 14.40 5.20 24.24
CA ASN A 327 13.95 6.34 23.45
C ASN A 327 13.53 5.93 22.03
N ALA A 328 12.49 6.60 21.48
CA ALA A 328 12.01 6.43 20.12
C ALA A 328 12.53 7.56 19.23
N CYS A 329 13.30 7.22 18.21
CA CYS A 329 13.65 8.14 17.13
C CYS A 329 13.67 7.41 15.79
N GLU A 330 13.10 8.03 14.77
CA GLU A 330 13.13 7.53 13.40
C GLU A 330 14.55 7.74 12.84
N GLN A 331 15.01 6.78 12.03
CA GLN A 331 16.41 6.75 11.55
C GLN A 331 16.79 7.98 10.72
N GLY A 332 15.91 8.39 9.78
CA GLY A 332 16.16 9.55 8.94
C GLY A 332 16.17 10.85 9.76
N ARG A 333 15.27 10.98 10.73
CA ARG A 333 15.23 12.10 11.67
C ARG A 333 16.50 12.16 12.52
N PHE A 334 16.93 11.02 13.10
CA PHE A 334 18.17 10.98 13.89
C PHE A 334 19.39 11.35 13.03
N ALA A 335 19.49 10.81 11.82
CA ALA A 335 20.58 11.12 10.89
C ALA A 335 20.59 12.60 10.45
N ALA A 336 19.42 13.22 10.30
CA ALA A 336 19.31 14.66 10.00
C ALA A 336 19.82 15.52 11.16
N VAL A 337 19.39 15.22 12.40
CA VAL A 337 19.85 15.91 13.61
C VAL A 337 21.35 15.71 13.81
N PHE A 338 21.85 14.49 13.58
CA PHE A 338 23.28 14.18 13.68
C PHE A 338 24.11 15.02 12.67
N ARG A 339 23.68 15.08 11.41
CA ARG A 339 24.39 15.90 10.39
C ARG A 339 24.39 17.38 10.73
N ALA A 340 23.28 17.92 11.24
CA ALA A 340 23.17 19.30 11.64
C ALA A 340 24.11 19.62 12.83
N GLU A 341 24.26 18.67 13.76
CA GLU A 341 25.12 18.83 14.93
C GLU A 341 26.61 18.73 14.58
N VAL A 342 26.98 17.84 13.66
CA VAL A 342 28.36 17.64 13.22
C VAL A 342 28.81 18.70 12.21
N GLY A 343 27.90 19.16 11.33
CA GLY A 343 28.18 20.15 10.30
C GLY A 343 28.13 21.61 10.81
N GLY A 344 27.52 21.88 11.96
CA GLY A 344 27.46 23.22 12.57
C GLY A 344 28.69 23.60 13.45
N GLY A 345 29.69 22.75 13.51
CA GLY A 345 30.91 22.92 14.29
C GLY A 345 32.16 23.32 13.49
N GLN A 346 31.98 23.82 12.24
CA GLN A 346 33.06 24.42 11.45
C GLN A 346 32.89 25.91 11.30
#